data_704ab1b322889339a6670f0c1596b51c
#
_entry.id   704ab1b322889339a6670f0c1596b51c
#
_cell.length_a   1.000
_cell.length_b   1.000
_cell.length_c   1.000
_cell.angle_alpha   90.00
_cell.angle_beta   90.00
_cell.angle_gamma   90.00
#
_symmetry.space_group_name_H-M   'P 1'
#
loop_
_entity.id
_entity.type
_entity.pdbx_description
1 polymer ?
#
loop_
_entity_poly.entity_id
_entity_poly.type
_entity_poly.pdbx_seq_one_letter_code
_entity_poly.pdbx_strand_id
1 'polypeptide(L)'
;LLKVSDFVRYDMVDGTMSNGAAAFEKRGVEAFNPEWTAENCIQCNKCAYVCPHACIRPFVLDDEEIKGFEDKTLEMKVPKPMAGMHFRIQVSILDCVGCGNCADVCPGNKQGKALAMVPFEREQKQIDNWDYLVKNVKTKQHLVDIKSNVKNSQFAKPLFEFSGACAGCGETPYVKLISQLYGDREMIANATGCSSIYSASIPSTPYTTNEQGQGPAFDNSLFEDFCEFGLGMALGNKKMRERITMLLTDLLANDKVPAEFKEAANEWLNTKDDADASKVSSAKLKPFIEAGAAKGCETCAELKTLDHYLVKRSQWIIGGDGASYDIGYGGLDHVIASGEDVNILVLDTEVYS
;
A
#
# COMPACT_ATOMS: atom_id res chain seq x y z
N LEU A 1 32.88 0.33 -1.68
CA LEU A 1 32.33 1.55 -1.07
C LEU A 1 31.48 2.29 -2.09
N LEU A 2 30.27 2.71 -1.72
CA LEU A 2 29.41 3.56 -2.53
C LEU A 2 30.06 4.94 -2.68
N LYS A 3 29.99 5.50 -3.87
CA LYS A 3 30.48 6.85 -4.17
C LYS A 3 29.32 7.86 -4.14
N VAL A 4 29.61 9.13 -3.89
CA VAL A 4 28.61 10.21 -3.97
C VAL A 4 27.90 10.22 -5.34
N SER A 5 28.65 9.91 -6.42
CA SER A 5 28.09 9.79 -7.77
C SER A 5 27.02 8.69 -7.90
N ASP A 6 27.06 7.67 -7.06
CA ASP A 6 26.05 6.60 -7.09
C ASP A 6 24.72 7.11 -6.52
N PHE A 7 24.74 7.91 -5.46
CA PHE A 7 23.55 8.57 -4.92
C PHE A 7 22.90 9.51 -5.93
N VAL A 8 23.71 10.30 -6.64
CA VAL A 8 23.22 11.18 -7.74
C VAL A 8 22.59 10.35 -8.86
N ARG A 9 23.25 9.25 -9.25
CA ARG A 9 22.79 8.37 -10.33
C ARG A 9 21.44 7.71 -10.03
N TYR A 10 21.19 7.40 -8.76
CA TYR A 10 19.96 6.71 -8.31
C TYR A 10 18.92 7.67 -7.72
N ASP A 11 19.11 8.98 -7.91
CA ASP A 11 18.19 10.03 -7.44
C ASP A 11 17.89 9.97 -5.94
N MET A 12 18.94 9.75 -5.15
CA MET A 12 18.87 9.62 -3.68
C MET A 12 19.53 10.79 -2.97
N VAL A 13 19.59 11.96 -3.62
CA VAL A 13 20.31 13.14 -3.10
C VAL A 13 19.51 13.94 -2.07
N ASP A 14 18.21 13.73 -2.01
CA ASP A 14 17.28 14.39 -1.09
C ASP A 14 17.08 13.63 0.24
N GLY A 15 17.75 12.48 0.41
CA GLY A 15 17.59 11.62 1.59
C GLY A 15 16.45 10.61 1.49
N THR A 16 15.72 10.57 0.37
CA THR A 16 14.69 9.54 0.13
C THR A 16 15.28 8.24 -0.37
N MET A 17 14.57 7.13 -0.14
CA MET A 17 14.87 5.81 -0.69
C MET A 17 13.70 5.31 -1.52
N SER A 18 14.02 4.62 -2.63
CA SER A 18 13.02 4.05 -3.51
C SER A 18 12.25 2.93 -2.83
N ASN A 19 10.93 2.91 -2.99
CA ASN A 19 10.07 1.83 -2.54
C ASN A 19 10.30 0.54 -3.35
N GLY A 20 9.96 -0.63 -2.74
CA GLY A 20 9.93 -1.92 -3.42
C GLY A 20 11.24 -2.70 -3.42
N ALA A 21 12.26 -2.26 -2.70
CA ALA A 21 13.57 -2.93 -2.65
C ALA A 21 13.49 -4.36 -2.07
N ALA A 22 12.58 -4.63 -1.14
CA ALA A 22 12.39 -5.95 -0.52
C ALA A 22 12.03 -7.05 -1.54
N ALA A 23 11.39 -6.71 -2.65
CA ALA A 23 11.02 -7.66 -3.71
C ALA A 23 12.23 -8.36 -4.37
N PHE A 24 13.43 -7.79 -4.24
CA PHE A 24 14.66 -8.30 -4.85
C PHE A 24 15.52 -9.14 -3.90
N GLU A 25 15.21 -9.21 -2.61
CA GLU A 25 16.03 -9.96 -1.63
C GLU A 25 16.01 -11.47 -1.83
N LYS A 26 14.82 -12.06 -2.04
CA LYS A 26 14.64 -13.48 -2.35
C LYS A 26 15.46 -14.41 -1.42
N ARG A 27 15.22 -14.31 -0.12
CA ARG A 27 16.06 -14.93 0.94
C ARG A 27 16.04 -16.44 0.94
N GLY A 28 14.89 -17.10 0.60
CA GLY A 28 14.74 -18.53 0.53
C GLY A 28 15.14 -19.25 1.83
N VAL A 29 14.63 -18.78 2.98
CA VAL A 29 15.09 -19.21 4.31
C VAL A 29 14.31 -20.37 4.91
N GLU A 30 13.15 -20.70 4.36
CA GLU A 30 12.28 -21.73 4.90
C GLU A 30 12.64 -23.14 4.41
N ALA A 31 12.42 -24.13 5.27
CA ALA A 31 12.50 -25.55 4.91
C ALA A 31 11.16 -26.10 4.37
N PHE A 32 10.05 -25.46 4.73
CA PHE A 32 8.70 -25.85 4.34
C PHE A 32 7.91 -24.65 3.87
N ASN A 33 7.18 -24.81 2.77
CA ASN A 33 6.30 -23.78 2.22
C ASN A 33 4.92 -24.34 1.86
N PRO A 34 3.88 -23.52 1.72
CA PRO A 34 2.52 -24.01 1.47
C PRO A 34 2.33 -24.43 0.01
N GLU A 35 2.00 -25.71 -0.20
CA GLU A 35 1.50 -26.26 -1.47
C GLU A 35 -0.01 -25.97 -1.59
N TRP A 36 -0.45 -25.49 -2.76
CA TRP A 36 -1.86 -25.21 -3.01
C TRP A 36 -2.55 -26.33 -3.80
N THR A 37 -3.58 -26.92 -3.19
CA THR A 37 -4.48 -27.90 -3.81
C THR A 37 -5.73 -27.19 -4.33
N ALA A 38 -5.80 -26.97 -5.62
CA ALA A 38 -6.88 -26.21 -6.26
C ALA A 38 -8.27 -26.77 -5.93
N GLU A 39 -8.45 -28.07 -6.02
CA GLU A 39 -9.72 -28.77 -5.84
C GLU A 39 -10.34 -28.57 -4.45
N ASN A 40 -9.51 -28.28 -3.46
CA ASN A 40 -9.93 -28.02 -2.07
C ASN A 40 -10.18 -26.53 -1.78
N CYS A 41 -9.82 -25.63 -2.71
CA CYS A 41 -9.88 -24.20 -2.50
C CYS A 41 -11.30 -23.64 -2.71
N ILE A 42 -11.80 -22.93 -1.71
CA ILE A 42 -13.10 -22.22 -1.77
C ILE A 42 -12.98 -20.74 -2.13
N GLN A 43 -11.79 -20.28 -2.55
CA GLN A 43 -11.52 -18.90 -2.97
C GLN A 43 -11.85 -17.83 -1.90
N CYS A 44 -11.62 -18.11 -0.63
CA CYS A 44 -11.96 -17.20 0.47
C CYS A 44 -10.90 -16.13 0.77
N ASN A 45 -9.67 -16.27 0.25
CA ASN A 45 -8.51 -15.39 0.43
C ASN A 45 -8.02 -15.22 1.89
N LYS A 46 -8.49 -16.05 2.84
CA LYS A 46 -8.01 -15.97 4.24
C LYS A 46 -6.50 -16.18 4.37
N CYS A 47 -5.94 -17.07 3.55
CA CYS A 47 -4.50 -17.33 3.51
C CYS A 47 -3.69 -16.07 3.12
N ALA A 48 -4.15 -15.32 2.14
CA ALA A 48 -3.52 -14.05 1.75
C ALA A 48 -3.68 -12.99 2.85
N TYR A 49 -4.87 -12.94 3.48
CA TYR A 49 -5.17 -11.98 4.55
C TYR A 49 -4.21 -12.12 5.74
N VAL A 50 -3.98 -13.34 6.24
CA VAL A 50 -3.15 -13.58 7.44
C VAL A 50 -1.66 -13.63 7.15
N CYS A 51 -1.23 -13.62 5.91
CA CYS A 51 0.19 -13.72 5.58
C CYS A 51 0.96 -12.47 6.04
N PRO A 52 1.94 -12.60 6.95
CA PRO A 52 2.68 -11.45 7.48
C PRO A 52 3.60 -10.78 6.43
N HIS A 53 3.99 -11.53 5.41
CA HIS A 53 4.99 -11.09 4.43
C HIS A 53 4.42 -10.87 3.03
N ALA A 54 3.08 -10.95 2.86
CA ALA A 54 2.42 -10.84 1.57
C ALA A 54 2.94 -11.83 0.50
N CYS A 55 3.47 -12.99 0.93
CA CYS A 55 4.06 -13.99 0.05
C CYS A 55 3.02 -14.87 -0.64
N ILE A 56 1.80 -14.96 -0.12
CA ILE A 56 0.70 -15.73 -0.69
C ILE A 56 -0.40 -14.77 -1.15
N ARG A 57 -0.76 -14.85 -2.43
CA ARG A 57 -1.71 -13.90 -3.05
C ARG A 57 -2.70 -14.60 -3.96
N PRO A 58 -3.96 -14.10 -4.03
CA PRO A 58 -4.88 -14.47 -5.09
C PRO A 58 -4.53 -13.71 -6.37
N PHE A 59 -4.43 -14.44 -7.47
CA PHE A 59 -4.38 -13.89 -8.81
C PHE A 59 -5.66 -14.23 -9.56
N VAL A 60 -6.16 -13.27 -10.33
CA VAL A 60 -7.33 -13.45 -11.20
C VAL A 60 -6.90 -13.07 -12.60
N LEU A 61 -6.89 -14.05 -13.49
CA LEU A 61 -6.43 -13.91 -14.86
C LEU A 61 -7.64 -13.84 -15.79
N ASP A 62 -7.57 -12.98 -16.79
CA ASP A 62 -8.51 -12.98 -17.91
C ASP A 62 -8.08 -13.96 -19.01
N ASP A 63 -8.88 -14.04 -20.09
CA ASP A 63 -8.67 -14.99 -21.19
C ASP A 63 -7.37 -14.73 -21.98
N GLU A 64 -6.82 -13.55 -21.94
CA GLU A 64 -5.53 -13.24 -22.57
C GLU A 64 -4.36 -13.58 -21.62
N GLU A 65 -4.47 -13.23 -20.35
CA GLU A 65 -3.43 -13.47 -19.35
C GLU A 65 -3.21 -14.98 -19.09
N ILE A 66 -4.27 -15.79 -19.21
CA ILE A 66 -4.17 -17.25 -19.01
C ILE A 66 -3.41 -17.98 -20.12
N LYS A 67 -3.36 -17.44 -21.33
CA LYS A 67 -2.77 -18.12 -22.50
C LYS A 67 -1.28 -18.47 -22.33
N GLY A 68 -0.57 -17.72 -21.50
CA GLY A 68 0.85 -17.97 -21.21
C GLY A 68 1.10 -18.66 -19.85
N PHE A 69 0.05 -19.12 -19.17
CA PHE A 69 0.14 -19.73 -17.86
C PHE A 69 -0.29 -21.20 -17.89
N GLU A 70 0.63 -22.10 -17.60
CA GLU A 70 0.43 -23.55 -17.81
C GLU A 70 0.01 -24.34 -16.56
N ASP A 71 0.01 -23.69 -15.36
CA ASP A 71 -0.35 -24.38 -14.13
C ASP A 71 -1.84 -24.23 -13.78
N LYS A 72 -2.32 -24.99 -12.78
CA LYS A 72 -3.73 -25.08 -12.41
C LYS A 72 -4.33 -23.75 -12.00
N THR A 73 -5.54 -23.50 -12.46
CA THR A 73 -6.41 -22.42 -12.05
C THR A 73 -7.82 -22.96 -11.76
N LEU A 74 -8.63 -22.16 -11.09
CA LEU A 74 -10.05 -22.43 -10.85
C LEU A 74 -10.89 -21.37 -11.55
N GLU A 75 -12.06 -21.74 -12.02
CA GLU A 75 -13.05 -20.78 -12.48
C GLU A 75 -13.51 -19.91 -11.30
N MET A 76 -13.51 -18.59 -11.48
CA MET A 76 -14.00 -17.64 -10.50
C MET A 76 -15.53 -17.58 -10.55
N LYS A 77 -16.21 -17.81 -9.43
CA LYS A 77 -17.68 -17.76 -9.35
C LYS A 77 -18.21 -16.46 -8.73
N VAL A 78 -17.52 -15.95 -7.75
CA VAL A 78 -17.87 -14.73 -7.02
C VAL A 78 -16.59 -13.97 -6.61
N PRO A 79 -16.59 -12.64 -6.66
CA PRO A 79 -17.70 -11.72 -6.99
C PRO A 79 -18.12 -11.77 -8.47
N LYS A 80 -19.38 -11.42 -8.76
CA LYS A 80 -19.95 -11.49 -10.12
C LYS A 80 -19.12 -10.77 -11.21
N PRO A 81 -18.53 -9.60 -10.97
CA PRO A 81 -17.72 -8.93 -12.01
C PRO A 81 -16.48 -9.72 -12.45
N MET A 82 -16.03 -10.69 -11.63
CA MET A 82 -14.90 -11.58 -11.95
C MET A 82 -15.36 -12.99 -12.37
N ALA A 83 -16.66 -13.25 -12.47
CA ALA A 83 -17.18 -14.56 -12.81
C ALA A 83 -16.71 -14.99 -14.21
N GLY A 84 -16.27 -16.25 -14.34
CA GLY A 84 -15.70 -16.81 -15.57
C GLY A 84 -14.18 -16.58 -15.73
N MET A 85 -13.57 -15.66 -14.97
CA MET A 85 -12.11 -15.50 -14.96
C MET A 85 -11.43 -16.68 -14.26
N HIS A 86 -10.12 -16.78 -14.40
CA HIS A 86 -9.28 -17.83 -13.84
C HIS A 86 -8.65 -17.40 -12.52
N PHE A 87 -8.94 -18.12 -11.45
CA PHE A 87 -8.44 -17.84 -10.10
C PHE A 87 -7.31 -18.78 -9.71
N ARG A 88 -6.27 -18.22 -9.05
CA ARG A 88 -5.19 -18.99 -8.47
C ARG A 88 -4.74 -18.36 -7.15
N ILE A 89 -4.40 -19.20 -6.18
CA ILE A 89 -3.55 -18.82 -5.05
C ILE A 89 -2.11 -19.15 -5.44
N GLN A 90 -1.24 -18.15 -5.38
CA GLN A 90 0.18 -18.30 -5.69
C GLN A 90 1.03 -17.89 -4.50
N VAL A 91 2.11 -18.62 -4.26
CA VAL A 91 3.09 -18.37 -3.20
C VAL A 91 4.41 -17.93 -3.82
N SER A 92 4.99 -16.86 -3.30
CA SER A 92 6.41 -16.53 -3.50
C SER A 92 7.23 -17.33 -2.51
N ILE A 93 7.72 -18.48 -2.94
CA ILE A 93 8.43 -19.40 -2.03
C ILE A 93 9.81 -18.86 -1.59
N LEU A 94 10.45 -18.01 -2.38
CA LEU A 94 11.72 -17.37 -2.01
C LEU A 94 11.56 -16.24 -0.97
N ASP A 95 10.36 -15.72 -0.79
CA ASP A 95 10.04 -14.68 0.18
C ASP A 95 9.24 -15.23 1.38
N CYS A 96 8.74 -16.45 1.28
CA CYS A 96 8.06 -17.15 2.37
C CYS A 96 9.02 -17.46 3.52
N VAL A 97 8.55 -17.35 4.76
CA VAL A 97 9.31 -17.66 5.97
C VAL A 97 8.81 -18.92 6.68
N GLY A 98 7.98 -19.71 6.03
CA GLY A 98 7.54 -21.02 6.51
C GLY A 98 6.68 -21.02 7.79
N CYS A 99 6.05 -19.91 8.17
CA CYS A 99 5.33 -19.77 9.46
C CYS A 99 4.09 -20.65 9.61
N GLY A 100 3.49 -21.14 8.52
CA GLY A 100 2.32 -22.03 8.55
C GLY A 100 0.96 -21.35 8.71
N ASN A 101 0.87 -20.05 9.09
CA ASN A 101 -0.40 -19.36 9.36
C ASN A 101 -1.45 -19.54 8.25
N CYS A 102 -1.04 -19.51 6.98
CA CYS A 102 -1.95 -19.66 5.83
C CYS A 102 -2.55 -21.08 5.74
N ALA A 103 -1.79 -22.10 6.11
CA ALA A 103 -2.26 -23.50 6.17
C ALA A 103 -3.18 -23.70 7.37
N ASP A 104 -2.87 -23.08 8.52
CA ASP A 104 -3.68 -23.21 9.74
C ASP A 104 -5.07 -22.61 9.58
N VAL A 105 -5.20 -21.41 9.02
CA VAL A 105 -6.49 -20.75 8.83
C VAL A 105 -7.27 -21.23 7.61
N CYS A 106 -6.68 -22.10 6.78
CA CYS A 106 -7.33 -22.59 5.58
C CYS A 106 -8.54 -23.47 5.93
N PRO A 107 -9.79 -23.08 5.60
CA PRO A 107 -10.95 -23.90 5.89
C PRO A 107 -11.05 -25.11 4.98
N GLY A 108 -10.46 -25.02 3.77
CA GLY A 108 -10.64 -26.01 2.73
C GLY A 108 -12.10 -26.24 2.35
N ASN A 109 -12.38 -27.44 1.88
CA ASN A 109 -13.73 -27.94 1.62
C ASN A 109 -13.95 -29.31 2.31
N LYS A 110 -15.00 -30.06 1.93
CA LYS A 110 -15.28 -31.38 2.50
C LYS A 110 -14.18 -32.43 2.24
N GLN A 111 -13.30 -32.21 1.26
CA GLN A 111 -12.20 -33.12 0.89
C GLN A 111 -10.92 -32.84 1.71
N GLY A 112 -10.81 -31.65 2.30
CA GLY A 112 -9.66 -31.27 3.10
C GLY A 112 -9.24 -29.81 2.94
N LYS A 113 -8.13 -29.46 3.58
CA LYS A 113 -7.52 -28.12 3.44
C LYS A 113 -6.95 -27.92 2.02
N ALA A 114 -7.01 -26.70 1.53
CA ALA A 114 -6.41 -26.32 0.24
C ALA A 114 -4.92 -25.97 0.35
N LEU A 115 -4.39 -25.85 1.56
CA LEU A 115 -2.98 -25.55 1.82
C LEU A 115 -2.42 -26.54 2.80
N ALA A 116 -1.24 -27.08 2.48
CA ALA A 116 -0.45 -27.97 3.33
C ALA A 116 1.02 -27.55 3.27
N MET A 117 1.71 -27.57 4.39
CA MET A 117 3.15 -27.30 4.43
C MET A 117 3.91 -28.51 3.90
N VAL A 118 4.72 -28.30 2.89
CA VAL A 118 5.54 -29.33 2.23
C VAL A 118 7.00 -28.88 2.12
N PRO A 119 7.97 -29.81 1.97
CA PRO A 119 9.37 -29.44 1.78
C PRO A 119 9.55 -28.49 0.57
N PHE A 120 10.45 -27.52 0.71
CA PHE A 120 10.72 -26.48 -0.29
C PHE A 120 10.99 -27.06 -1.70
N GLU A 121 11.71 -28.17 -1.78
CA GLU A 121 12.11 -28.80 -3.04
C GLU A 121 10.92 -29.23 -3.91
N ARG A 122 9.75 -29.47 -3.31
CA ARG A 122 8.54 -29.87 -4.04
C ARG A 122 7.92 -28.71 -4.84
N GLU A 123 8.11 -27.50 -4.39
CA GLU A 123 7.42 -26.31 -4.92
C GLU A 123 8.35 -25.37 -5.72
N GLN A 124 9.57 -25.78 -6.07
CA GLN A 124 10.54 -24.95 -6.80
C GLN A 124 9.98 -24.35 -8.12
N LYS A 125 9.11 -25.09 -8.81
CA LYS A 125 8.42 -24.56 -10.01
C LYS A 125 7.56 -23.33 -9.74
N GLN A 126 7.19 -23.08 -8.49
CA GLN A 126 6.38 -21.91 -8.12
C GLN A 126 7.17 -20.60 -8.21
N ILE A 127 8.50 -20.64 -8.30
CA ILE A 127 9.34 -19.48 -8.56
C ILE A 127 8.98 -18.88 -9.92
N ASP A 128 8.98 -19.71 -10.97
CA ASP A 128 8.66 -19.27 -12.34
C ASP A 128 7.19 -18.83 -12.44
N ASN A 129 6.28 -19.54 -11.78
CA ASN A 129 4.87 -19.19 -11.72
C ASN A 129 4.64 -17.82 -11.06
N TRP A 130 5.33 -17.55 -9.96
CA TRP A 130 5.26 -16.26 -9.28
C TRP A 130 5.74 -15.12 -10.18
N ASP A 131 6.91 -15.29 -10.80
CA ASP A 131 7.50 -14.29 -11.68
C ASP A 131 6.61 -14.01 -12.90
N TYR A 132 6.01 -15.07 -13.48
CA TYR A 132 5.03 -14.91 -14.57
C TYR A 132 3.83 -14.08 -14.13
N LEU A 133 3.20 -14.44 -13.00
CA LEU A 133 1.97 -13.80 -12.53
C LEU A 133 2.18 -12.35 -12.15
N VAL A 134 3.26 -12.04 -11.44
CA VAL A 134 3.57 -10.66 -11.04
C VAL A 134 3.87 -9.77 -12.25
N LYS A 135 4.52 -10.33 -13.29
CA LYS A 135 4.90 -9.59 -14.48
C LYS A 135 3.77 -9.36 -15.47
N ASN A 136 2.89 -10.38 -15.64
CA ASN A 136 1.94 -10.42 -16.77
C ASN A 136 0.48 -10.24 -16.36
N VAL A 137 0.12 -10.42 -15.08
CA VAL A 137 -1.27 -10.35 -14.62
C VAL A 137 -1.50 -9.04 -13.88
N LYS A 138 -2.43 -8.24 -14.41
CA LYS A 138 -2.83 -6.97 -13.79
C LYS A 138 -3.81 -7.20 -12.64
N THR A 139 -3.74 -6.34 -11.63
CA THR A 139 -4.71 -6.39 -10.54
C THR A 139 -6.13 -6.12 -11.04
N LYS A 140 -7.10 -6.90 -10.53
CA LYS A 140 -8.52 -6.75 -10.86
C LYS A 140 -9.29 -6.04 -9.73
N GLN A 141 -8.59 -5.28 -8.86
CA GLN A 141 -9.21 -4.58 -7.71
C GLN A 141 -10.32 -3.61 -8.12
N HIS A 142 -10.23 -3.03 -9.32
CA HIS A 142 -11.25 -2.10 -9.85
C HIS A 142 -12.60 -2.76 -10.15
N LEU A 143 -12.65 -4.10 -10.20
CA LEU A 143 -13.89 -4.85 -10.44
C LEU A 143 -14.70 -5.11 -9.15
N VAL A 144 -14.18 -4.78 -7.99
CA VAL A 144 -14.81 -5.04 -6.69
C VAL A 144 -14.63 -3.87 -5.74
N ASP A 145 -15.56 -3.73 -4.79
CA ASP A 145 -15.32 -2.87 -3.64
C ASP A 145 -14.41 -3.58 -2.65
N ILE A 146 -13.14 -3.17 -2.63
CA ILE A 146 -12.10 -3.73 -1.75
C ILE A 146 -12.35 -3.46 -0.27
N LYS A 147 -13.19 -2.50 0.08
CA LYS A 147 -13.54 -2.15 1.46
C LYS A 147 -14.73 -2.94 2.00
N SER A 148 -15.44 -3.67 1.15
CA SER A 148 -16.69 -4.34 1.53
C SER A 148 -16.51 -5.58 2.41
N ASN A 149 -15.41 -6.32 2.25
CA ASN A 149 -15.11 -7.52 3.02
C ASN A 149 -13.67 -7.99 2.83
N VAL A 150 -13.21 -8.90 3.73
CA VAL A 150 -11.86 -9.48 3.74
C VAL A 150 -11.48 -10.14 2.41
N LYS A 151 -12.39 -10.90 1.79
CA LYS A 151 -12.10 -11.55 0.51
C LYS A 151 -11.74 -10.53 -0.57
N ASN A 152 -12.54 -9.48 -0.68
CA ASN A 152 -12.39 -8.46 -1.72
C ASN A 152 -11.15 -7.60 -1.49
N SER A 153 -10.79 -7.29 -0.23
CA SER A 153 -9.59 -6.50 0.08
C SER A 153 -8.31 -7.16 -0.46
N GLN A 154 -8.28 -8.50 -0.51
CA GLN A 154 -7.10 -9.23 -0.94
C GLN A 154 -6.89 -9.28 -2.46
N PHE A 155 -7.84 -8.79 -3.26
CA PHE A 155 -7.61 -8.56 -4.70
C PHE A 155 -6.85 -7.26 -4.98
N ALA A 156 -6.70 -6.38 -3.99
CA ALA A 156 -5.81 -5.24 -4.08
C ALA A 156 -4.35 -5.69 -3.91
N LYS A 157 -3.44 -5.11 -4.71
CA LYS A 157 -2.00 -5.32 -4.52
C LYS A 157 -1.61 -4.86 -3.11
N PRO A 158 -0.95 -5.69 -2.29
CA PRO A 158 -0.35 -5.22 -1.06
C PRO A 158 0.79 -4.25 -1.41
N LEU A 159 0.79 -3.07 -0.78
CA LEU A 159 1.86 -2.09 -0.94
C LEU A 159 2.83 -2.12 0.25
N PHE A 160 2.76 -3.20 1.03
CA PHE A 160 3.73 -3.60 2.04
C PHE A 160 3.97 -5.11 1.86
N GLU A 161 5.20 -5.49 1.50
CA GLU A 161 5.52 -6.86 1.10
C GLU A 161 6.96 -7.26 1.48
N PHE A 162 7.16 -8.53 1.78
CA PHE A 162 8.48 -9.14 2.02
C PHE A 162 9.31 -8.44 3.09
N SER A 163 8.65 -7.96 4.15
CA SER A 163 9.31 -7.29 5.27
C SER A 163 10.24 -8.22 6.04
N GLY A 164 11.16 -7.63 6.82
CA GLY A 164 12.05 -8.35 7.72
C GLY A 164 11.39 -8.79 9.04
N ALA A 165 10.05 -8.82 9.13
CA ALA A 165 9.33 -9.23 10.32
C ALA A 165 9.54 -10.72 10.64
N CYS A 166 9.27 -11.09 11.89
CA CYS A 166 9.35 -12.47 12.38
C CYS A 166 8.41 -13.41 11.61
N ALA A 167 8.75 -14.69 11.57
CA ALA A 167 7.85 -15.72 11.07
C ALA A 167 6.57 -15.76 11.92
N GLY A 168 5.41 -15.58 11.27
CA GLY A 168 4.12 -15.52 11.95
C GLY A 168 3.82 -14.20 12.68
N CYS A 169 4.52 -13.11 12.36
CA CYS A 169 4.27 -11.80 12.94
C CYS A 169 2.78 -11.44 12.95
N GLY A 170 2.27 -10.99 14.11
CA GLY A 170 0.88 -10.59 14.28
C GLY A 170 0.57 -9.15 13.87
N GLU A 171 1.59 -8.30 13.70
CA GLU A 171 1.44 -6.88 13.37
C GLU A 171 1.32 -6.62 11.87
N THR A 172 2.22 -7.21 11.08
CA THR A 172 2.36 -6.92 9.65
C THR A 172 1.13 -7.23 8.79
N PRO A 173 0.24 -8.18 9.11
CA PRO A 173 -1.03 -8.34 8.39
C PRO A 173 -1.92 -7.10 8.43
N TYR A 174 -1.92 -6.34 9.53
CA TYR A 174 -2.66 -5.07 9.65
C TYR A 174 -2.04 -3.97 8.80
N VAL A 175 -0.72 -3.80 8.88
CA VAL A 175 0.02 -2.82 8.05
C VAL A 175 -0.19 -3.12 6.57
N LYS A 176 -0.10 -4.39 6.17
CA LYS A 176 -0.40 -4.84 4.81
C LYS A 176 -1.82 -4.48 4.38
N LEU A 177 -2.82 -4.77 5.22
CA LEU A 177 -4.22 -4.46 4.91
C LEU A 177 -4.44 -2.96 4.70
N ILE A 178 -3.88 -2.12 5.57
CA ILE A 178 -3.95 -0.67 5.44
C ILE A 178 -3.33 -0.23 4.11
N SER A 179 -2.17 -0.77 3.75
CA SER A 179 -1.52 -0.48 2.48
C SER A 179 -2.34 -0.92 1.25
N GLN A 180 -3.14 -1.98 1.37
CA GLN A 180 -4.06 -2.42 0.31
C GLN A 180 -5.26 -1.46 0.15
N LEU A 181 -5.74 -0.88 1.26
CA LEU A 181 -6.94 -0.04 1.27
C LEU A 181 -6.64 1.45 1.00
N TYR A 182 -5.47 1.93 1.39
CA TYR A 182 -5.14 3.36 1.41
C TYR A 182 -3.76 3.68 0.82
N GLY A 183 -2.95 2.68 0.51
CA GLY A 183 -1.53 2.83 0.20
C GLY A 183 -1.20 3.73 -1.00
N ASP A 184 -2.11 3.91 -1.94
CA ASP A 184 -1.94 4.83 -3.07
C ASP A 184 -1.88 6.32 -2.67
N ARG A 185 -2.29 6.65 -1.44
CA ARG A 185 -2.32 8.01 -0.88
C ARG A 185 -1.95 8.05 0.60
N GLU A 186 -1.36 6.98 1.11
CA GLU A 186 -0.99 6.81 2.51
C GLU A 186 0.27 7.59 2.86
N MET A 187 0.25 8.25 4.01
CA MET A 187 1.42 8.86 4.67
C MET A 187 1.54 8.26 6.06
N ILE A 188 2.72 7.79 6.42
CA ILE A 188 2.97 7.07 7.66
C ILE A 188 4.01 7.79 8.47
N ALA A 189 3.63 8.17 9.70
CA ALA A 189 4.53 8.54 10.79
C ALA A 189 4.65 7.34 11.73
N ASN A 190 5.83 6.77 11.87
CA ASN A 190 6.04 5.54 12.61
C ASN A 190 6.91 5.80 13.86
N ALA A 191 6.60 5.13 14.95
CA ALA A 191 7.44 5.11 16.14
C ALA A 191 8.58 4.10 15.99
N THR A 192 9.73 4.36 16.61
CA THR A 192 10.79 3.37 16.78
C THR A 192 10.27 2.15 17.55
N GLY A 193 10.62 0.95 17.09
CA GLY A 193 10.16 -0.34 17.64
C GLY A 193 10.13 -1.41 16.57
N CYS A 194 9.34 -2.49 16.73
CA CYS A 194 9.20 -3.54 15.72
C CYS A 194 8.79 -2.98 14.37
N SER A 195 7.82 -2.06 14.34
CA SER A 195 7.32 -1.48 13.09
C SER A 195 8.36 -0.67 12.32
N SER A 196 9.31 -0.02 13.00
CA SER A 196 10.46 0.63 12.34
C SER A 196 11.48 -0.39 11.83
N ILE A 197 11.74 -1.44 12.63
CA ILE A 197 12.75 -2.44 12.29
C ILE A 197 12.36 -3.19 11.03
N TYR A 198 11.14 -3.71 10.94
CA TYR A 198 10.72 -4.46 9.75
C TYR A 198 10.37 -3.58 8.55
N SER A 199 10.18 -2.26 8.72
CA SER A 199 9.80 -1.33 7.65
C SER A 199 10.96 -0.52 7.08
N ALA A 200 11.96 -0.14 7.89
CA ALA A 200 12.99 0.83 7.48
C ALA A 200 14.41 0.54 7.97
N SER A 201 14.60 -0.22 9.06
CA SER A 201 15.93 -0.43 9.64
C SER A 201 16.71 -1.57 8.97
N ILE A 202 16.08 -2.31 8.08
CA ILE A 202 16.73 -3.29 7.21
C ILE A 202 17.13 -2.64 5.89
N PRO A 203 18.10 -3.20 5.14
CA PRO A 203 18.60 -2.58 3.91
C PRO A 203 17.57 -2.38 2.80
N SER A 204 16.46 -3.11 2.85
CA SER A 204 15.43 -3.11 1.82
C SER A 204 14.10 -2.62 2.35
N THR A 205 13.46 -1.74 1.61
CA THR A 205 12.16 -1.17 1.95
C THR A 205 11.03 -2.12 1.54
N PRO A 206 10.15 -2.54 2.46
CA PRO A 206 9.00 -3.41 2.16
C PRO A 206 7.82 -2.65 1.56
N TYR A 207 7.74 -1.33 1.74
CA TYR A 207 6.75 -0.52 1.03
C TYR A 207 7.04 -0.50 -0.45
N THR A 208 5.99 -0.64 -1.27
CA THR A 208 6.10 -0.69 -2.73
C THR A 208 5.02 0.18 -3.38
N THR A 209 5.00 0.22 -4.71
CA THR A 209 4.05 1.02 -5.47
C THR A 209 3.07 0.16 -6.27
N ASN A 210 1.92 0.74 -6.59
CA ASN A 210 0.97 0.17 -7.53
C ASN A 210 1.44 0.32 -8.99
N GLU A 211 0.61 -0.10 -9.94
CA GLU A 211 0.90 0.00 -11.38
C GLU A 211 1.02 1.45 -11.90
N GLN A 212 0.52 2.42 -11.14
CA GLN A 212 0.60 3.85 -11.44
C GLN A 212 1.80 4.54 -10.76
N GLY A 213 2.67 3.77 -10.08
CA GLY A 213 3.82 4.30 -9.35
C GLY A 213 3.47 4.98 -8.02
N GLN A 214 2.24 4.78 -7.52
CA GLN A 214 1.79 5.35 -6.24
C GLN A 214 1.97 4.33 -5.12
N GLY A 215 2.43 4.78 -3.98
CA GLY A 215 2.64 3.95 -2.78
C GLY A 215 2.72 4.78 -1.51
N PRO A 216 2.79 4.11 -0.34
CA PRO A 216 2.93 4.79 0.93
C PRO A 216 4.21 5.64 1.00
N ALA A 217 4.09 6.83 1.59
CA ALA A 217 5.21 7.61 2.05
C ALA A 217 5.43 7.28 3.53
N PHE A 218 6.58 6.68 3.84
CA PHE A 218 6.92 6.23 5.18
C PHE A 218 8.07 7.08 5.73
N ASP A 219 7.90 7.55 6.96
CA ASP A 219 8.97 8.15 7.74
C ASP A 219 8.88 7.69 9.19
N ASN A 220 10.04 7.59 9.85
CA ASN A 220 10.16 7.09 11.21
C ASN A 220 10.59 8.22 12.14
N SER A 221 9.87 8.36 13.26
CA SER A 221 10.20 9.27 14.33
C SER A 221 10.85 8.55 15.51
N LEU A 222 11.14 9.29 16.56
CA LEU A 222 11.59 8.72 17.82
C LEU A 222 10.44 7.96 18.51
N PHE A 223 10.82 7.16 19.49
CA PHE A 223 9.89 6.34 20.26
C PHE A 223 8.86 7.20 21.02
N GLU A 224 9.27 8.36 21.49
CA GLU A 224 8.50 9.25 22.36
C GLU A 224 7.66 10.29 21.63
N ASP A 225 7.93 10.61 20.35
CA ASP A 225 7.34 11.78 19.67
C ASP A 225 6.57 11.45 18.39
N PHE A 226 6.27 10.18 18.13
CA PHE A 226 5.65 9.71 16.88
C PHE A 226 4.27 10.31 16.62
N CYS A 227 3.50 10.60 17.68
CA CYS A 227 2.19 11.21 17.54
C CYS A 227 2.28 12.67 17.13
N GLU A 228 3.17 13.43 17.76
CA GLU A 228 3.44 14.84 17.42
C GLU A 228 4.01 14.98 16.02
N PHE A 229 4.92 14.08 15.64
CA PHE A 229 5.47 14.01 14.29
C PHE A 229 4.37 13.76 13.25
N GLY A 230 3.51 12.78 13.48
CA GLY A 230 2.39 12.48 12.60
C GLY A 230 1.34 13.59 12.52
N LEU A 231 1.06 14.27 13.63
CA LEU A 231 0.23 15.46 13.64
C LEU A 231 0.87 16.58 12.81
N GLY A 232 2.18 16.80 12.97
CA GLY A 232 2.93 17.79 12.20
C GLY A 232 2.84 17.53 10.69
N MET A 233 3.00 16.26 10.26
CA MET A 233 2.82 15.86 8.86
C MET A 233 1.40 16.17 8.35
N ALA A 234 0.36 15.86 9.14
CA ALA A 234 -1.03 16.12 8.80
C ALA A 234 -1.29 17.63 8.66
N LEU A 235 -0.84 18.43 9.61
CA LEU A 235 -0.98 19.89 9.60
C LEU A 235 -0.21 20.53 8.43
N GLY A 236 1.00 20.04 8.13
CA GLY A 236 1.76 20.48 6.97
C GLY A 236 1.00 20.22 5.66
N ASN A 237 0.48 19.01 5.49
CA ASN A 237 -0.35 18.65 4.32
C ASN A 237 -1.59 19.53 4.23
N LYS A 238 -2.31 19.76 5.34
CA LYS A 238 -3.47 20.64 5.43
C LYS A 238 -3.13 22.06 4.98
N LYS A 239 -2.00 22.62 5.43
CA LYS A 239 -1.56 23.97 5.03
C LYS A 239 -1.22 24.09 3.57
N MET A 240 -0.58 23.09 2.95
CA MET A 240 -0.34 23.08 1.50
C MET A 240 -1.65 23.04 0.71
N ARG A 241 -2.65 22.29 1.16
CA ARG A 241 -3.98 22.24 0.55
C ARG A 241 -4.75 23.55 0.74
N GLU A 242 -4.64 24.22 1.89
CA GLU A 242 -5.15 25.57 2.09
C GLU A 242 -4.50 26.55 1.10
N ARG A 243 -3.18 26.47 0.88
CA ARG A 243 -2.47 27.30 -0.11
C ARG A 243 -3.01 27.07 -1.53
N ILE A 244 -3.21 25.83 -1.94
CA ILE A 244 -3.83 25.50 -3.23
C ILE A 244 -5.22 26.13 -3.33
N THR A 245 -6.03 26.03 -2.25
CA THR A 245 -7.38 26.63 -2.20
C THR A 245 -7.34 28.13 -2.45
N MET A 246 -6.41 28.84 -1.81
CA MET A 246 -6.22 30.28 -2.02
C MET A 246 -5.86 30.61 -3.47
N LEU A 247 -4.84 29.93 -4.02
CA LEU A 247 -4.38 30.14 -5.39
C LEU A 247 -5.47 29.88 -6.43
N LEU A 248 -6.27 28.83 -6.25
CA LEU A 248 -7.39 28.54 -7.15
C LEU A 248 -8.50 29.59 -7.03
N THR A 249 -8.79 30.05 -5.81
CA THR A 249 -9.78 31.12 -5.58
C THR A 249 -9.36 32.40 -6.28
N ASP A 250 -8.11 32.79 -6.21
CA ASP A 250 -7.58 33.99 -6.91
C ASP A 250 -7.68 33.84 -8.43
N LEU A 251 -7.39 32.63 -8.97
CA LEU A 251 -7.58 32.38 -10.42
C LEU A 251 -9.04 32.42 -10.83
N LEU A 252 -9.97 31.93 -10.02
CA LEU A 252 -11.40 31.94 -10.30
C LEU A 252 -11.97 33.37 -10.38
N ALA A 253 -11.40 34.32 -9.62
CA ALA A 253 -11.76 35.73 -9.65
C ALA A 253 -11.27 36.45 -10.92
N ASN A 254 -10.37 35.85 -11.71
CA ASN A 254 -9.83 36.46 -12.92
C ASN A 254 -10.67 36.11 -14.15
N ASP A 255 -11.22 37.09 -14.82
CA ASP A 255 -12.08 36.91 -16.00
C ASP A 255 -11.34 36.35 -17.23
N LYS A 256 -10.00 36.44 -17.27
CA LYS A 256 -9.19 35.94 -18.38
C LYS A 256 -8.92 34.41 -18.30
N VAL A 257 -9.29 33.78 -17.18
CA VAL A 257 -9.14 32.35 -17.00
C VAL A 257 -10.22 31.60 -17.78
N PRO A 258 -9.88 30.56 -18.57
CA PRO A 258 -10.82 29.76 -19.34
C PRO A 258 -11.95 29.17 -18.51
N ALA A 259 -13.14 29.07 -19.06
CA ALA A 259 -14.31 28.51 -18.37
C ALA A 259 -14.09 27.08 -17.93
N GLU A 260 -13.44 26.25 -18.77
CA GLU A 260 -13.13 24.82 -18.48
C GLU A 260 -12.21 24.69 -17.28
N PHE A 261 -11.21 25.61 -17.14
CA PHE A 261 -10.36 25.65 -15.94
C PHE A 261 -11.19 25.97 -14.70
N LYS A 262 -12.07 26.99 -14.80
CA LYS A 262 -12.91 27.39 -13.67
C LYS A 262 -13.84 26.26 -13.22
N GLU A 263 -14.38 25.50 -14.15
CA GLU A 263 -15.22 24.33 -13.85
C GLU A 263 -14.40 23.25 -13.11
N ALA A 264 -13.22 22.87 -13.61
CA ALA A 264 -12.35 21.87 -12.98
C ALA A 264 -11.87 22.33 -11.59
N ALA A 265 -11.54 23.61 -11.42
CA ALA A 265 -11.13 24.19 -10.14
C ALA A 265 -12.27 24.17 -9.11
N ASN A 266 -13.49 24.55 -9.51
CA ASN A 266 -14.67 24.48 -8.65
C ASN A 266 -15.03 23.04 -8.28
N GLU A 267 -14.93 22.09 -9.22
CA GLU A 267 -15.11 20.66 -8.92
C GLU A 267 -14.14 20.20 -7.83
N TRP A 268 -12.85 20.55 -7.96
CA TRP A 268 -11.85 20.21 -6.97
C TRP A 268 -12.15 20.86 -5.60
N LEU A 269 -12.47 22.16 -5.56
CA LEU A 269 -12.79 22.87 -4.32
C LEU A 269 -13.96 22.22 -3.55
N ASN A 270 -14.95 21.70 -4.29
CA ASN A 270 -16.12 21.05 -3.70
C ASN A 270 -15.86 19.60 -3.27
N THR A 271 -14.84 18.94 -3.82
CA THR A 271 -14.58 17.51 -3.60
C THR A 271 -13.26 17.24 -2.89
N LYS A 272 -12.45 18.25 -2.65
CA LYS A 272 -11.08 18.10 -2.11
C LYS A 272 -10.99 17.29 -0.83
N ASP A 273 -12.00 17.32 0.02
CA ASP A 273 -12.02 16.67 1.33
C ASP A 273 -12.55 15.22 1.28
N ASP A 274 -13.03 14.76 0.13
CA ASP A 274 -13.36 13.36 -0.14
C ASP A 274 -12.18 12.66 -0.84
N ALA A 275 -11.84 11.45 -0.37
CA ALA A 275 -10.67 10.72 -0.85
C ALA A 275 -10.76 10.32 -2.32
N ASP A 276 -11.86 9.69 -2.71
CA ASP A 276 -12.04 9.14 -4.05
C ASP A 276 -12.43 10.21 -5.06
N ALA A 277 -13.31 11.14 -4.64
CA ALA A 277 -13.68 12.28 -5.48
C ALA A 277 -12.51 13.23 -5.74
N SER A 278 -11.62 13.45 -4.75
CA SER A 278 -10.42 14.27 -4.95
C SER A 278 -9.44 13.66 -5.97
N LYS A 279 -9.35 12.33 -6.09
CA LYS A 279 -8.55 11.68 -7.15
C LYS A 279 -9.08 12.05 -8.54
N VAL A 280 -10.40 11.97 -8.72
CA VAL A 280 -11.06 12.27 -10.01
C VAL A 280 -10.91 13.73 -10.37
N SER A 281 -11.26 14.64 -9.45
CA SER A 281 -11.17 16.08 -9.70
C SER A 281 -9.73 16.57 -9.87
N SER A 282 -8.77 16.00 -9.15
CA SER A 282 -7.34 16.29 -9.34
C SER A 282 -6.85 15.89 -10.72
N ALA A 283 -7.24 14.72 -11.22
CA ALA A 283 -6.87 14.25 -12.55
C ALA A 283 -7.41 15.17 -13.66
N LYS A 284 -8.60 15.74 -13.46
CA LYS A 284 -9.18 16.74 -14.38
C LYS A 284 -8.47 18.08 -14.31
N LEU A 285 -8.08 18.52 -13.11
CA LEU A 285 -7.49 19.86 -12.90
C LEU A 285 -6.03 19.95 -13.33
N LYS A 286 -5.21 18.90 -13.11
CA LYS A 286 -3.78 18.89 -13.41
C LYS A 286 -3.42 19.35 -14.83
N PRO A 287 -4.04 18.86 -15.91
CA PRO A 287 -3.71 19.29 -17.27
C PRO A 287 -3.87 20.79 -17.50
N PHE A 288 -4.86 21.41 -16.85
CA PHE A 288 -5.08 22.84 -16.94
C PHE A 288 -4.03 23.65 -16.18
N ILE A 289 -3.60 23.18 -15.02
CA ILE A 289 -2.49 23.78 -14.25
C ILE A 289 -1.19 23.74 -15.09
N GLU A 290 -0.87 22.60 -15.67
CA GLU A 290 0.31 22.42 -16.53
C GLU A 290 0.28 23.32 -17.75
N ALA A 291 -0.86 23.39 -18.45
CA ALA A 291 -1.04 24.25 -19.59
C ALA A 291 -0.95 25.75 -19.24
N GLY A 292 -1.44 26.14 -18.07
CA GLY A 292 -1.32 27.52 -17.55
C GLY A 292 0.12 27.87 -17.23
N ALA A 293 0.84 27.01 -16.52
CA ALA A 293 2.26 27.18 -16.20
C ALA A 293 3.11 27.29 -17.45
N ALA A 294 2.86 26.45 -18.46
CA ALA A 294 3.58 26.49 -19.75
C ALA A 294 3.35 27.82 -20.52
N LYS A 295 2.23 28.51 -20.27
CA LYS A 295 1.91 29.83 -20.86
C LYS A 295 2.44 31.00 -20.03
N GLY A 296 3.21 30.76 -18.98
CA GLY A 296 3.82 31.79 -18.13
C GLY A 296 2.91 32.34 -17.02
N CYS A 297 1.86 31.59 -16.62
CA CYS A 297 1.06 31.95 -15.46
C CYS A 297 1.85 31.57 -14.17
N GLU A 298 2.28 32.55 -13.41
CA GLU A 298 3.05 32.36 -12.17
C GLU A 298 2.27 31.56 -11.12
N THR A 299 0.98 31.88 -10.93
CA THR A 299 0.10 31.14 -10.01
C THR A 299 -0.04 29.67 -10.42
N CYS A 300 -0.15 29.40 -11.74
CA CYS A 300 -0.20 28.01 -12.24
C CYS A 300 1.17 27.31 -12.07
N ALA A 301 2.26 28.04 -12.17
CA ALA A 301 3.60 27.47 -11.90
C ALA A 301 3.74 27.07 -10.43
N GLU A 302 3.28 27.89 -9.49
CA GLU A 302 3.22 27.53 -8.07
C GLU A 302 2.30 26.34 -7.83
N LEU A 303 1.08 26.33 -8.38
CA LEU A 303 0.14 25.20 -8.28
C LEU A 303 0.77 23.90 -8.80
N LYS A 304 1.57 23.96 -9.85
CA LYS A 304 2.27 22.80 -10.38
C LYS A 304 3.29 22.22 -9.39
N THR A 305 3.98 23.06 -8.62
CA THR A 305 4.89 22.57 -7.55
C THR A 305 4.13 21.91 -6.39
N LEU A 306 2.85 22.25 -6.21
CA LEU A 306 1.98 21.73 -5.16
C LEU A 306 1.04 20.61 -5.62
N ASP A 307 1.17 20.13 -6.84
CA ASP A 307 0.21 19.23 -7.48
C ASP A 307 0.04 17.88 -6.78
N HIS A 308 1.07 17.43 -6.09
CA HIS A 308 1.07 16.21 -5.29
C HIS A 308 0.21 16.30 -4.01
N TYR A 309 -0.21 17.52 -3.60
CA TYR A 309 -1.17 17.73 -2.50
C TYR A 309 -2.63 17.79 -2.96
N LEU A 310 -2.92 17.75 -4.26
CA LEU A 310 -4.29 17.82 -4.78
C LEU A 310 -5.16 16.64 -4.31
N VAL A 311 -4.62 15.43 -4.27
CA VAL A 311 -5.33 14.25 -3.75
C VAL A 311 -5.31 14.26 -2.22
N LYS A 312 -6.47 14.01 -1.59
CA LYS A 312 -6.57 13.89 -0.13
C LYS A 312 -5.70 12.73 0.36
N ARG A 313 -4.70 13.03 1.18
CA ARG A 313 -3.85 12.01 1.81
C ARG A 313 -4.60 11.27 2.92
N SER A 314 -4.14 10.05 3.22
CA SER A 314 -4.54 9.29 4.40
C SER A 314 -3.37 9.29 5.36
N GLN A 315 -3.44 10.09 6.42
CA GLN A 315 -2.39 10.17 7.43
C GLN A 315 -2.56 9.07 8.45
N TRP A 316 -1.51 8.29 8.65
CA TRP A 316 -1.43 7.24 9.64
C TRP A 316 -0.30 7.51 10.63
N ILE A 317 -0.57 7.25 11.89
CA ILE A 317 0.39 7.30 13.00
C ILE A 317 0.45 5.88 13.54
N ILE A 318 1.61 5.24 13.45
CA ILE A 318 1.78 3.82 13.80
C ILE A 318 2.81 3.69 14.90
N GLY A 319 2.46 3.03 16.00
CA GLY A 319 3.34 2.79 17.12
C GLY A 319 2.95 1.54 17.89
N GLY A 320 3.90 1.02 18.67
CA GLY A 320 3.68 -0.10 19.59
C GLY A 320 3.25 0.37 20.98
N ASP A 321 3.26 -0.56 21.92
CA ASP A 321 2.78 -0.39 23.31
C ASP A 321 3.57 0.70 24.04
N GLY A 322 4.90 0.64 24.02
CA GLY A 322 5.75 1.57 24.74
C GLY A 322 5.63 3.00 24.24
N ALA A 323 5.57 3.18 22.92
CA ALA A 323 5.35 4.47 22.30
C ALA A 323 3.97 5.05 22.67
N SER A 324 2.93 4.20 22.69
CA SER A 324 1.55 4.66 22.83
C SER A 324 1.09 4.76 24.29
N TYR A 325 1.49 3.80 25.14
CA TYR A 325 0.94 3.69 26.51
C TYR A 325 1.90 4.17 27.59
N ASP A 326 3.16 4.45 27.25
CA ASP A 326 4.17 4.85 28.21
C ASP A 326 4.75 6.22 27.85
N ILE A 327 5.93 6.29 27.24
CA ILE A 327 6.66 7.57 27.05
C ILE A 327 5.95 8.51 26.08
N GLY A 328 5.29 8.00 25.02
CA GLY A 328 4.58 8.80 24.03
C GLY A 328 3.10 9.05 24.34
N TYR A 329 2.60 8.64 25.52
CA TYR A 329 1.19 8.78 25.88
C TYR A 329 0.69 10.22 25.85
N GLY A 330 1.50 11.17 26.33
CA GLY A 330 1.13 12.59 26.33
C GLY A 330 0.89 13.15 24.93
N GLY A 331 1.71 12.75 23.96
CA GLY A 331 1.51 13.09 22.55
C GLY A 331 0.27 12.44 21.96
N LEU A 332 0.05 11.17 22.25
CA LEU A 332 -1.14 10.44 21.83
C LEU A 332 -2.43 11.10 22.34
N ASP A 333 -2.49 11.43 23.63
CA ASP A 333 -3.63 12.12 24.24
C ASP A 333 -3.90 13.47 23.57
N HIS A 334 -2.85 14.27 23.35
CA HIS A 334 -2.94 15.55 22.68
C HIS A 334 -3.46 15.43 21.24
N VAL A 335 -2.95 14.48 20.47
CA VAL A 335 -3.37 14.26 19.07
C VAL A 335 -4.83 13.86 19.00
N ILE A 336 -5.28 12.94 19.87
CA ILE A 336 -6.70 12.56 19.97
C ILE A 336 -7.57 13.78 20.34
N ALA A 337 -7.14 14.56 21.31
CA ALA A 337 -7.85 15.75 21.76
C ALA A 337 -7.91 16.87 20.69
N SER A 338 -6.96 16.91 19.75
CA SER A 338 -6.90 17.92 18.68
C SER A 338 -8.07 17.82 17.70
N GLY A 339 -8.66 16.64 17.53
CA GLY A 339 -9.74 16.39 16.56
C GLY A 339 -9.32 16.52 15.09
N GLU A 340 -8.00 16.52 14.79
CA GLU A 340 -7.52 16.54 13.40
C GLU A 340 -7.75 15.21 12.69
N ASP A 341 -7.83 15.26 11.36
CA ASP A 341 -8.12 14.11 10.49
C ASP A 341 -6.87 13.21 10.34
N VAL A 342 -6.58 12.44 11.37
CA VAL A 342 -5.50 11.46 11.44
C VAL A 342 -6.02 10.09 11.86
N ASN A 343 -5.36 9.04 11.40
CA ASN A 343 -5.63 7.66 11.83
C ASN A 343 -4.49 7.21 12.73
N ILE A 344 -4.81 6.61 13.87
CA ILE A 344 -3.82 6.09 14.81
C ILE A 344 -3.98 4.58 14.86
N LEU A 345 -2.89 3.85 14.61
CA LEU A 345 -2.81 2.41 14.73
C LEU A 345 -1.83 2.06 15.85
N VAL A 346 -2.35 1.55 16.94
CA VAL A 346 -1.54 0.97 18.02
C VAL A 346 -1.40 -0.52 17.77
N LEU A 347 -0.16 -0.98 17.60
CA LEU A 347 0.20 -2.38 17.45
C LEU A 347 0.56 -2.91 18.84
N ASP A 348 -0.47 -3.28 19.59
CA ASP A 348 -0.36 -3.72 20.99
C ASP A 348 0.03 -5.20 21.04
N THR A 349 1.25 -5.47 21.50
CA THR A 349 1.78 -6.82 21.71
C THR A 349 1.97 -7.15 23.18
N GLU A 350 1.69 -6.18 24.08
CA GLU A 350 1.90 -6.26 25.52
C GLU A 350 3.38 -6.53 25.92
N VAL A 351 4.31 -6.25 25.00
CA VAL A 351 5.74 -6.48 25.18
C VAL A 351 6.54 -5.32 24.59
N TYR A 352 7.52 -4.81 25.32
CA TYR A 352 8.55 -3.96 24.74
C TYR A 352 9.43 -4.78 23.78
N SER A 353 9.58 -4.32 22.59
CA SER A 353 10.41 -4.97 21.55
C SER A 353 11.67 -4.18 21.25
#